data_7e7587cf82387505060f4ff852669a2d
#
_entry.id   7e7587cf82387505060f4ff852669a2d
#
_cell.length_a   1.000
_cell.length_b   1.000
_cell.length_c   1.000
_cell.angle_alpha   90.00
_cell.angle_beta   90.00
_cell.angle_gamma   90.00
#
_symmetry.space_group_name_H-M   'P 1'
#
loop_
_entity.id
_entity.type
_entity.pdbx_description
1 polymer ?
#
loop_
_entity_poly.entity_id
_entity_poly.type
_entity_poly.pdbx_seq_one_letter_code
_entity_poly.pdbx_strand_id
1 'polypeptide(L)'
;MVVALDGFLDAGNAGALAARHLVRTGASTPDGGGVVVATFDVDEFHDYRARRPPMTFARDHYEGYDAPRLVVRLLHDACGAPYLLLHGPEPDIRWEAFCRAVLEVVDRFSVSLVVSMGSVPMAVPHTRPIAITHHANNPDLLTGTSPWRGELRVPSSAQALLEVRLGEWGRDAQGFVAHVPHYLAQLDYPRASKALLEQVEIASRLTIDLDDLGVAADEREEEIARYLSANAEVQDVVTALEQQYDTFARAEEEGRSLLAEDEPLPTGEDLGRQFEQFLAGLEGPDEGQGGSPR
;
A
#
# COMPACT_ATOMS: atom_id res chain seq x y z
N MET A 1 -13.00 -11.40 -3.56
CA MET A 1 -11.61 -11.46 -4.07
C MET A 1 -10.83 -10.34 -3.45
N VAL A 2 -9.66 -10.62 -2.89
CA VAL A 2 -8.72 -9.62 -2.38
C VAL A 2 -7.75 -9.24 -3.49
N VAL A 3 -7.40 -7.96 -3.59
CA VAL A 3 -6.46 -7.42 -4.60
C VAL A 3 -5.34 -6.66 -3.88
N ALA A 4 -4.11 -7.03 -4.14
CA ALA A 4 -2.91 -6.36 -3.64
C ALA A 4 -1.86 -6.36 -4.76
N LEU A 5 -1.70 -5.22 -5.40
CA LEU A 5 -0.74 -5.04 -6.49
C LEU A 5 0.48 -4.27 -6.02
N ASP A 6 1.66 -4.78 -6.36
CA ASP A 6 2.95 -4.13 -6.05
C ASP A 6 3.15 -2.97 -7.04
N GLY A 7 2.92 -1.74 -6.61
CA GLY A 7 2.95 -0.59 -7.51
C GLY A 7 2.96 0.76 -6.80
N PHE A 8 2.26 1.71 -7.38
CA PHE A 8 2.25 3.10 -6.94
C PHE A 8 1.66 3.28 -5.53
N LEU A 9 0.64 2.50 -5.17
CA LEU A 9 -0.05 2.60 -3.88
C LEU A 9 0.47 1.55 -2.88
N ASP A 10 1.78 1.53 -2.59
CA ASP A 10 2.37 0.55 -1.68
C ASP A 10 3.46 1.14 -0.76
N ALA A 11 3.18 2.27 -0.13
CA ALA A 11 4.05 2.84 0.88
C ALA A 11 4.26 1.86 2.04
N GLY A 12 5.49 1.72 2.51
CA GLY A 12 5.82 0.76 3.56
C GLY A 12 5.70 -0.70 3.12
N ASN A 13 5.61 -0.97 1.80
CA ASN A 13 5.34 -2.29 1.23
C ASN A 13 4.11 -2.97 1.86
N ALA A 14 3.13 -2.18 2.30
CA ALA A 14 2.04 -2.69 3.14
C ALA A 14 1.14 -3.69 2.39
N GLY A 15 0.80 -3.42 1.14
CA GLY A 15 0.03 -4.32 0.27
C GLY A 15 0.81 -5.59 -0.07
N ALA A 16 2.09 -5.44 -0.46
CA ALA A 16 2.97 -6.57 -0.76
C ALA A 16 3.19 -7.48 0.45
N LEU A 17 3.41 -6.92 1.65
CA LEU A 17 3.52 -7.67 2.90
C LEU A 17 2.22 -8.41 3.23
N ALA A 18 1.08 -7.74 3.09
CA ALA A 18 -0.23 -8.35 3.29
C ALA A 18 -0.46 -9.51 2.32
N ALA A 19 -0.16 -9.33 1.02
CA ALA A 19 -0.28 -10.40 0.03
C ALA A 19 0.63 -11.60 0.35
N ARG A 20 1.89 -11.35 0.71
CA ARG A 20 2.83 -12.42 1.13
C ARG A 20 2.31 -13.19 2.35
N HIS A 21 1.76 -12.46 3.32
CA HIS A 21 1.16 -13.06 4.51
C HIS A 21 -0.04 -13.95 4.15
N LEU A 22 -0.96 -13.47 3.33
CA LEU A 22 -2.12 -14.25 2.87
C LEU A 22 -1.69 -15.51 2.09
N VAL A 23 -0.68 -15.42 1.24
CA VAL A 23 -0.14 -16.57 0.51
C VAL A 23 0.45 -17.59 1.47
N ARG A 24 1.13 -17.16 2.52
CA ARG A 24 1.76 -18.04 3.50
C ARG A 24 0.75 -18.72 4.42
N THR A 25 -0.24 -17.97 4.92
CA THR A 25 -1.23 -18.46 5.91
C THR A 25 -2.46 -19.10 5.27
N GLY A 26 -2.89 -18.62 4.11
CA GLY A 26 -4.06 -19.12 3.37
C GLY A 26 -3.83 -20.41 2.58
N ALA A 27 -2.75 -21.15 2.90
CA ALA A 27 -2.35 -22.33 2.14
C ALA A 27 -3.08 -23.58 2.60
N SER A 28 -3.84 -24.18 1.69
CA SER A 28 -4.44 -25.50 1.89
C SER A 28 -3.57 -26.65 1.37
N THR A 29 -2.36 -26.38 0.89
CA THR A 29 -1.45 -27.37 0.32
C THR A 29 -0.22 -27.57 1.21
N PRO A 30 0.37 -28.76 1.27
CA PRO A 30 1.58 -29.01 2.06
C PRO A 30 2.76 -28.12 1.70
N ASP A 31 2.80 -27.65 0.44
CA ASP A 31 3.87 -26.79 -0.10
C ASP A 31 3.58 -25.29 0.13
N GLY A 32 2.44 -24.94 0.76
CA GLY A 32 2.02 -23.55 0.96
C GLY A 32 1.53 -22.87 -0.32
N GLY A 33 0.97 -21.64 -0.18
CA GLY A 33 0.72 -20.73 -1.31
C GLY A 33 -0.57 -20.92 -2.10
N GLY A 34 -1.43 -21.88 -1.72
CA GLY A 34 -2.71 -22.11 -2.41
C GLY A 34 -2.57 -22.53 -3.88
N VAL A 35 -3.66 -22.51 -4.64
CA VAL A 35 -3.70 -22.94 -6.05
C VAL A 35 -3.78 -21.71 -6.96
N VAL A 36 -2.88 -21.60 -7.94
CA VAL A 36 -2.99 -20.58 -9.00
C VAL A 36 -4.13 -20.99 -9.93
N VAL A 37 -5.17 -20.16 -9.99
CA VAL A 37 -6.38 -20.40 -10.81
C VAL A 37 -6.42 -19.55 -12.07
N ALA A 38 -5.64 -18.45 -12.11
CA ALA A 38 -5.44 -17.64 -13.30
C ALA A 38 -4.04 -17.01 -13.29
N THR A 39 -3.47 -16.84 -14.46
CA THR A 39 -2.19 -16.17 -14.69
C THR A 39 -2.38 -15.13 -15.78
N PHE A 40 -1.91 -13.92 -15.54
CA PHE A 40 -1.85 -12.89 -16.57
C PHE A 40 -0.52 -13.03 -17.32
N ASP A 41 -0.58 -12.87 -18.64
CA ASP A 41 0.63 -12.81 -19.45
C ASP A 41 1.36 -11.50 -19.17
N VAL A 42 2.47 -11.58 -18.43
CA VAL A 42 3.22 -10.39 -18.02
C VAL A 42 3.83 -9.64 -19.21
N ASP A 43 4.10 -10.31 -20.33
CA ASP A 43 4.60 -9.66 -21.54
C ASP A 43 3.57 -8.68 -22.15
N GLU A 44 2.29 -8.87 -21.81
CA GLU A 44 1.19 -8.00 -22.24
C GLU A 44 1.00 -6.77 -21.32
N PHE A 45 1.49 -6.83 -20.08
CA PHE A 45 1.16 -5.86 -19.04
C PHE A 45 2.37 -5.21 -18.37
N HIS A 46 3.58 -5.76 -18.54
CA HIS A 46 4.80 -5.30 -17.89
C HIS A 46 5.68 -4.52 -18.87
N ASP A 47 6.17 -3.34 -18.46
CA ASP A 47 7.19 -2.62 -19.22
C ASP A 47 8.58 -2.96 -18.67
N TYR A 48 9.25 -3.90 -19.33
CA TYR A 48 10.62 -4.32 -19.00
C TYR A 48 11.66 -3.20 -19.11
N ARG A 49 11.34 -2.08 -19.72
CA ARG A 49 12.24 -0.91 -19.81
C ARG A 49 12.11 -0.02 -18.59
N ALA A 50 10.90 0.10 -18.05
CA ALA A 50 10.63 0.84 -16.82
C ALA A 50 11.05 0.06 -15.57
N ARG A 51 10.73 -1.25 -15.55
CA ARG A 51 11.03 -2.13 -14.41
C ARG A 51 11.74 -3.39 -14.89
N ARG A 52 13.06 -3.42 -14.77
CA ARG A 52 13.88 -4.56 -15.19
C ARG A 52 13.90 -5.63 -14.10
N PRO A 53 13.40 -6.87 -14.36
CA PRO A 53 13.52 -7.95 -13.40
C PRO A 53 14.98 -8.28 -13.11
N PRO A 54 15.35 -8.61 -11.87
CA PRO A 54 16.69 -9.05 -11.53
C PRO A 54 17.09 -10.32 -12.27
N MET A 55 18.36 -10.44 -12.59
CA MET A 55 18.94 -11.61 -13.24
C MET A 55 20.26 -11.97 -12.56
N THR A 56 20.50 -13.24 -12.36
CA THR A 56 21.76 -13.73 -11.79
C THR A 56 22.80 -13.88 -12.88
N PHE A 57 23.94 -13.20 -12.71
CA PHE A 57 25.14 -13.43 -13.50
C PHE A 57 26.16 -14.19 -12.65
N ALA A 58 26.41 -15.45 -12.96
CA ALA A 58 27.30 -16.32 -12.24
C ALA A 58 28.59 -16.53 -13.03
N ARG A 59 29.70 -15.98 -12.54
CA ARG A 59 31.04 -16.05 -13.13
C ARG A 59 31.13 -15.52 -14.55
N ASP A 60 30.68 -16.28 -15.57
CA ASP A 60 30.85 -16.01 -17.00
C ASP A 60 29.55 -16.23 -17.80
N HIS A 61 28.42 -16.52 -17.14
CA HIS A 61 27.13 -16.75 -17.78
C HIS A 61 25.95 -16.25 -16.96
N TYR A 62 24.83 -16.04 -17.64
CA TYR A 62 23.55 -15.76 -16.99
C TYR A 62 22.88 -17.10 -16.61
N GLU A 63 22.36 -17.18 -15.40
CA GLU A 63 21.58 -18.33 -14.91
C GLU A 63 20.08 -18.05 -15.11
N GLY A 64 19.35 -17.73 -14.07
CA GLY A 64 17.93 -17.45 -14.13
C GLY A 64 17.63 -15.97 -13.97
N TYR A 65 16.38 -15.59 -14.20
CA TYR A 65 15.87 -14.29 -13.81
C TYR A 65 14.57 -14.42 -13.03
N ASP A 66 14.29 -13.45 -12.16
CA ASP A 66 13.09 -13.41 -11.37
C ASP A 66 11.93 -12.91 -12.24
N ALA A 67 11.28 -13.84 -12.95
CA ALA A 67 10.17 -13.52 -13.82
C ALA A 67 9.03 -12.87 -13.02
N PRO A 68 8.53 -11.69 -13.42
CA PRO A 68 7.36 -11.10 -12.80
C PRO A 68 6.16 -12.05 -12.91
N ARG A 69 5.34 -12.11 -11.86
CA ARG A 69 4.16 -12.98 -11.85
C ARG A 69 2.95 -12.21 -11.36
N LEU A 70 1.98 -12.01 -12.23
CA LEU A 70 0.68 -11.47 -11.89
C LEU A 70 -0.34 -12.60 -11.96
N VAL A 71 -0.86 -13.02 -10.80
CA VAL A 71 -1.64 -14.24 -10.68
C VAL A 71 -2.86 -14.07 -9.78
N VAL A 72 -3.87 -14.91 -10.00
CA VAL A 72 -4.96 -15.11 -9.05
C VAL A 72 -4.78 -16.47 -8.38
N ARG A 73 -4.79 -16.48 -7.06
CA ARG A 73 -4.72 -17.70 -6.24
C ARG A 73 -6.05 -17.96 -5.54
N LEU A 74 -6.42 -19.22 -5.48
CA LEU A 74 -7.44 -19.71 -4.56
C LEU A 74 -6.76 -20.04 -3.24
N LEU A 75 -7.18 -19.38 -2.20
CA LEU A 75 -6.73 -19.54 -0.82
C LEU A 75 -7.92 -19.90 0.08
N HIS A 76 -7.63 -20.31 1.31
CA HIS A 76 -8.65 -20.55 2.34
C HIS A 76 -8.24 -19.76 3.59
N ASP A 77 -9.23 -19.22 4.26
CA ASP A 77 -9.03 -18.53 5.53
C ASP A 77 -8.84 -19.52 6.71
N ALA A 78 -8.63 -19.02 7.90
CA ALA A 78 -8.43 -19.85 9.09
C ALA A 78 -9.62 -20.77 9.43
N CYS A 79 -10.80 -20.43 8.96
CA CYS A 79 -12.03 -21.25 9.10
C CYS A 79 -12.29 -22.17 7.89
N GLY A 80 -11.43 -22.17 6.88
CA GLY A 80 -11.56 -22.96 5.66
C GLY A 80 -12.46 -22.34 4.60
N ALA A 81 -12.88 -21.07 4.73
CA ALA A 81 -13.65 -20.39 3.71
C ALA A 81 -12.78 -20.03 2.49
N PRO A 82 -13.20 -20.37 1.25
CA PRO A 82 -12.41 -20.10 0.06
C PRO A 82 -12.48 -18.62 -0.33
N TYR A 83 -11.36 -18.06 -0.75
CA TYR A 83 -11.31 -16.73 -1.35
C TYR A 83 -10.23 -16.66 -2.43
N LEU A 84 -10.32 -15.65 -3.29
CA LEU A 84 -9.33 -15.38 -4.32
C LEU A 84 -8.42 -14.24 -3.90
N LEU A 85 -7.12 -14.38 -4.20
CA LEU A 85 -6.12 -13.32 -4.06
C LEU A 85 -5.51 -13.03 -5.44
N LEU A 86 -5.74 -11.81 -5.96
CA LEU A 86 -5.01 -11.25 -7.09
C LEU A 86 -3.80 -10.49 -6.56
N HIS A 87 -2.60 -10.92 -6.93
CA HIS A 87 -1.37 -10.29 -6.46
C HIS A 87 -0.25 -10.37 -7.51
N GLY A 88 0.76 -9.53 -7.32
CA GLY A 88 1.93 -9.39 -8.19
C GLY A 88 2.11 -7.94 -8.66
N PRO A 89 3.00 -7.69 -9.62
CA PRO A 89 3.27 -6.34 -10.07
C PRO A 89 2.04 -5.67 -10.68
N GLU A 90 1.82 -4.40 -10.33
CA GLU A 90 0.82 -3.59 -11.00
C GLU A 90 1.11 -3.54 -12.51
N PRO A 91 0.10 -3.69 -13.39
CA PRO A 91 0.27 -3.49 -14.81
C PRO A 91 0.81 -2.10 -15.15
N ASP A 92 1.88 -2.01 -15.96
CA ASP A 92 2.42 -0.73 -16.44
C ASP A 92 1.60 -0.17 -17.60
N ILE A 93 1.03 -1.07 -18.41
CA ILE A 93 0.34 -0.77 -19.67
C ILE A 93 -0.94 -1.61 -19.81
N ARG A 94 -1.80 -1.23 -20.77
CA ARG A 94 -3.02 -1.97 -21.15
C ARG A 94 -4.02 -2.18 -20.00
N TRP A 95 -4.16 -1.21 -19.13
CA TRP A 95 -5.02 -1.28 -17.95
C TRP A 95 -6.47 -1.68 -18.24
N GLU A 96 -7.03 -1.20 -19.37
CA GLU A 96 -8.39 -1.60 -19.77
C GLU A 96 -8.49 -3.11 -20.13
N ALA A 97 -7.44 -3.68 -20.72
CA ALA A 97 -7.39 -5.12 -20.97
C ALA A 97 -7.24 -5.92 -19.68
N PHE A 98 -6.41 -5.42 -18.76
CA PHE A 98 -6.27 -5.99 -17.40
C PHE A 98 -7.62 -6.00 -16.67
N CYS A 99 -8.34 -4.87 -16.62
CA CYS A 99 -9.64 -4.79 -15.95
C CYS A 99 -10.64 -5.79 -16.55
N ARG A 100 -10.69 -5.95 -17.88
CA ARG A 100 -11.56 -6.95 -18.53
C ARG A 100 -11.17 -8.37 -18.16
N ALA A 101 -9.88 -8.70 -18.13
CA ALA A 101 -9.42 -10.02 -17.72
C ALA A 101 -9.76 -10.32 -16.25
N VAL A 102 -9.67 -9.33 -15.37
CA VAL A 102 -10.12 -9.48 -13.97
C VAL A 102 -11.62 -9.69 -13.89
N LEU A 103 -12.43 -8.97 -14.70
CA LEU A 103 -13.88 -9.19 -14.76
C LEU A 103 -14.23 -10.64 -15.15
N GLU A 104 -13.51 -11.23 -16.10
CA GLU A 104 -13.72 -12.65 -16.49
C GLU A 104 -13.46 -13.59 -15.30
N VAL A 105 -12.47 -13.30 -14.47
CA VAL A 105 -12.21 -14.06 -13.23
C VAL A 105 -13.34 -13.86 -12.22
N VAL A 106 -13.76 -12.61 -12.01
CA VAL A 106 -14.88 -12.26 -11.10
C VAL A 106 -16.15 -13.02 -11.48
N ASP A 107 -16.49 -13.04 -12.76
CA ASP A 107 -17.68 -13.71 -13.28
C ASP A 107 -17.55 -15.24 -13.20
N ARG A 108 -16.41 -15.79 -13.60
CA ARG A 108 -16.16 -17.24 -13.60
C ARG A 108 -16.24 -17.85 -12.21
N PHE A 109 -15.76 -17.14 -11.20
CA PHE A 109 -15.76 -17.61 -9.82
C PHE A 109 -16.94 -17.06 -8.99
N SER A 110 -17.86 -16.34 -9.62
CA SER A 110 -19.02 -15.71 -8.96
C SER A 110 -18.61 -14.88 -7.73
N VAL A 111 -17.57 -14.06 -7.89
CA VAL A 111 -17.07 -13.19 -6.82
C VAL A 111 -18.11 -12.13 -6.50
N SER A 112 -18.58 -12.10 -5.26
CA SER A 112 -19.60 -11.16 -4.80
C SER A 112 -19.02 -9.79 -4.44
N LEU A 113 -17.74 -9.73 -4.05
CA LEU A 113 -17.07 -8.50 -3.63
C LEU A 113 -15.60 -8.56 -3.99
N VAL A 114 -15.10 -7.46 -4.56
CA VAL A 114 -13.67 -7.22 -4.77
C VAL A 114 -13.19 -6.22 -3.71
N VAL A 115 -12.13 -6.59 -2.96
CA VAL A 115 -11.56 -5.74 -1.91
C VAL A 115 -10.11 -5.45 -2.26
N SER A 116 -9.78 -4.18 -2.49
CA SER A 116 -8.42 -3.75 -2.81
C SER A 116 -7.70 -3.20 -1.58
N MET A 117 -6.39 -3.42 -1.51
CA MET A 117 -5.51 -2.88 -0.47
C MET A 117 -4.46 -1.99 -1.10
N GLY A 118 -4.21 -0.86 -0.47
CA GLY A 118 -3.14 0.05 -0.86
C GLY A 118 -2.64 0.85 0.33
N SER A 119 -1.57 1.60 0.14
CA SER A 119 -1.02 2.48 1.17
C SER A 119 -0.35 3.70 0.53
N VAL A 120 -0.41 4.83 1.22
CA VAL A 120 0.17 6.10 0.76
C VAL A 120 1.03 6.73 1.85
N PRO A 121 2.12 7.42 1.48
CA PRO A 121 2.90 8.17 2.45
C PRO A 121 2.12 9.40 2.91
N MET A 122 2.03 9.59 4.23
CA MET A 122 1.32 10.71 4.84
C MET A 122 2.16 11.38 5.93
N ALA A 123 1.85 12.65 6.22
CA ALA A 123 2.44 13.39 7.34
C ALA A 123 1.78 12.98 8.66
N VAL A 124 1.93 11.73 9.04
CA VAL A 124 1.40 11.14 10.27
C VAL A 124 2.52 10.52 11.10
N PRO A 125 2.42 10.47 12.43
CA PRO A 125 3.43 9.80 13.26
C PRO A 125 3.13 8.28 13.36
N HIS A 126 4.17 7.47 13.49
CA HIS A 126 4.04 6.02 13.71
C HIS A 126 3.49 5.67 15.10
N THR A 127 3.56 6.59 16.05
CA THR A 127 3.11 6.43 17.45
C THR A 127 1.60 6.57 17.64
N ARG A 128 0.85 6.83 16.60
CA ARG A 128 -0.62 6.92 16.61
C ARG A 128 -1.24 5.77 15.80
N PRO A 129 -2.53 5.47 16.00
CA PRO A 129 -3.22 4.43 15.21
C PRO A 129 -3.09 4.68 13.70
N ILE A 130 -3.00 3.60 12.94
CA ILE A 130 -2.99 3.69 11.46
C ILE A 130 -4.36 4.17 11.00
N ALA A 131 -4.40 5.32 10.36
CA ALA A 131 -5.60 5.78 9.68
C ALA A 131 -5.77 5.04 8.36
N ILE A 132 -7.00 4.67 8.02
CA ILE A 132 -7.36 3.99 6.79
C ILE A 132 -8.39 4.85 6.04
N THR A 133 -8.10 5.16 4.79
CA THR A 133 -9.12 5.71 3.89
C THR A 133 -9.93 4.56 3.31
N HIS A 134 -11.25 4.65 3.45
CA HIS A 134 -12.21 3.71 2.87
C HIS A 134 -12.79 4.33 1.60
N HIS A 135 -12.86 3.57 0.52
CA HIS A 135 -13.51 3.96 -0.73
C HIS A 135 -14.25 2.77 -1.33
N ALA A 136 -15.29 3.03 -2.12
CA ALA A 136 -16.07 2.00 -2.78
C ALA A 136 -16.81 2.56 -3.99
N ASN A 137 -17.10 1.71 -4.97
CA ASN A 137 -17.95 2.06 -6.10
C ASN A 137 -19.46 2.03 -5.77
N ASN A 138 -19.82 1.44 -4.64
CA ASN A 138 -21.17 1.40 -4.09
C ASN A 138 -21.13 1.97 -2.65
N PRO A 139 -21.81 3.11 -2.38
CA PRO A 139 -21.80 3.75 -1.06
C PRO A 139 -22.28 2.84 0.08
N ASP A 140 -23.14 1.85 -0.20
CA ASP A 140 -23.67 0.93 0.81
C ASP A 140 -22.59 -0.01 1.39
N LEU A 141 -21.42 -0.09 0.74
CA LEU A 141 -20.27 -0.87 1.22
C LEU A 141 -19.42 -0.09 2.24
N LEU A 142 -19.59 1.23 2.32
CA LEU A 142 -18.78 2.06 3.22
C LEU A 142 -19.22 1.88 4.66
N THR A 143 -18.32 1.39 5.52
CA THR A 143 -18.57 1.16 6.95
C THR A 143 -18.04 2.28 7.84
N GLY A 144 -17.38 3.30 7.29
CA GLY A 144 -16.77 4.40 8.02
C GLY A 144 -16.99 5.75 7.36
N THR A 145 -16.58 6.82 8.04
CA THR A 145 -16.56 8.16 7.48
C THR A 145 -15.23 8.39 6.75
N SER A 146 -15.30 8.89 5.51
CA SER A 146 -14.08 9.33 4.82
C SER A 146 -13.52 10.59 5.51
N PRO A 147 -12.21 10.66 5.79
CA PRO A 147 -11.60 11.89 6.29
C PRO A 147 -11.55 13.01 5.24
N TRP A 148 -11.77 12.63 3.98
CA TRP A 148 -11.72 13.57 2.86
C TRP A 148 -13.10 14.16 2.59
N ARG A 149 -13.16 15.48 2.57
CA ARG A 149 -14.36 16.25 2.19
C ARG A 149 -14.06 16.98 0.88
N GLY A 150 -14.86 16.74 -0.17
CA GLY A 150 -14.70 17.37 -1.48
C GLY A 150 -14.00 16.49 -2.52
N GLU A 151 -13.63 17.07 -3.65
CA GLU A 151 -13.00 16.39 -4.78
C GLU A 151 -11.48 16.54 -4.70
N LEU A 152 -10.76 15.44 -4.85
CA LEU A 152 -9.31 15.40 -4.91
C LEU A 152 -8.85 14.74 -6.22
N ARG A 153 -7.98 15.41 -6.97
CA ARG A 153 -7.32 14.81 -8.14
C ARG A 153 -6.05 14.12 -7.72
N VAL A 154 -6.01 12.81 -7.90
CA VAL A 154 -4.86 11.95 -7.56
C VAL A 154 -4.30 11.27 -8.80
N PRO A 155 -3.02 10.88 -8.82
CA PRO A 155 -2.51 10.01 -9.86
C PRO A 155 -3.32 8.71 -9.92
N SER A 156 -3.62 8.23 -11.14
CA SER A 156 -4.35 6.99 -11.33
C SER A 156 -3.45 5.78 -11.13
N SER A 157 -4.07 4.65 -10.79
CA SER A 157 -3.44 3.33 -10.75
C SER A 157 -4.31 2.30 -11.47
N ALA A 158 -3.74 1.17 -11.87
CA ALA A 158 -4.51 0.08 -12.47
C ALA A 158 -5.55 -0.49 -11.50
N GLN A 159 -5.22 -0.49 -10.20
CA GLN A 159 -6.11 -0.91 -9.13
C GLN A 159 -7.30 0.04 -8.95
N ALA A 160 -7.06 1.36 -8.96
CA ALA A 160 -8.13 2.36 -8.88
C ALA A 160 -9.03 2.33 -10.12
N LEU A 161 -8.44 2.17 -11.32
CA LEU A 161 -9.23 2.00 -12.55
C LEU A 161 -10.09 0.73 -12.50
N LEU A 162 -9.56 -0.36 -11.95
CA LEU A 162 -10.32 -1.61 -11.78
C LEU A 162 -11.61 -1.39 -10.97
N GLU A 163 -11.53 -0.65 -9.85
CA GLU A 163 -12.71 -0.36 -9.03
C GLU A 163 -13.77 0.43 -9.82
N VAL A 164 -13.34 1.46 -10.56
CA VAL A 164 -14.24 2.24 -11.43
C VAL A 164 -14.92 1.35 -12.47
N ARG A 165 -14.15 0.51 -13.17
CA ARG A 165 -14.68 -0.37 -14.21
C ARG A 165 -15.61 -1.44 -13.65
N LEU A 166 -15.27 -2.03 -12.50
CA LEU A 166 -16.16 -2.99 -11.83
C LEU A 166 -17.52 -2.34 -11.49
N GLY A 167 -17.53 -1.10 -10.99
CA GLY A 167 -18.76 -0.35 -10.74
C GLY A 167 -19.59 -0.13 -12.01
N GLU A 168 -18.97 0.29 -13.12
CA GLU A 168 -19.63 0.45 -14.41
C GLU A 168 -20.24 -0.87 -14.93
N TRP A 169 -19.63 -2.01 -14.58
CA TRP A 169 -20.10 -3.35 -14.95
C TRP A 169 -21.03 -3.99 -13.91
N GLY A 170 -21.45 -3.23 -12.88
CA GLY A 170 -22.38 -3.69 -11.85
C GLY A 170 -21.79 -4.74 -10.93
N ARG A 171 -20.50 -4.67 -10.64
CA ARG A 171 -19.80 -5.50 -9.66
C ARG A 171 -19.34 -4.65 -8.49
N ASP A 172 -19.63 -5.14 -7.27
CA ASP A 172 -19.26 -4.46 -6.04
C ASP A 172 -17.75 -4.52 -5.81
N ALA A 173 -17.16 -3.35 -5.58
CA ALA A 173 -15.77 -3.20 -5.23
C ALA A 173 -15.57 -2.11 -4.18
N GLN A 174 -14.68 -2.36 -3.23
CA GLN A 174 -14.24 -1.39 -2.23
C GLN A 174 -12.75 -1.51 -2.01
N GLY A 175 -12.16 -0.51 -1.40
CA GLY A 175 -10.74 -0.52 -1.10
C GLY A 175 -10.40 0.20 0.19
N PHE A 176 -9.22 -0.14 0.68
CA PHE A 176 -8.63 0.38 1.90
C PHE A 176 -7.23 0.91 1.60
N VAL A 177 -6.97 2.16 1.98
CA VAL A 177 -5.67 2.79 1.81
C VAL A 177 -5.11 3.17 3.17
N ALA A 178 -4.06 2.49 3.61
CA ALA A 178 -3.38 2.78 4.86
C ALA A 178 -2.52 4.04 4.75
N HIS A 179 -2.59 4.90 5.76
CA HIS A 179 -1.72 6.07 5.88
C HIS A 179 -0.42 5.67 6.56
N VAL A 180 0.64 5.59 5.79
CA VAL A 180 1.98 5.23 6.28
C VAL A 180 2.78 6.50 6.54
N PRO A 181 3.47 6.64 7.70
CA PRO A 181 4.37 7.76 7.91
C PRO A 181 5.35 7.91 6.75
N HIS A 182 5.45 9.11 6.19
CA HIS A 182 6.27 9.35 4.99
C HIS A 182 7.74 8.93 5.17
N TYR A 183 8.30 9.08 6.38
CA TYR A 183 9.67 8.67 6.72
C TYR A 183 9.85 7.15 6.83
N LEU A 184 8.77 6.36 6.81
CA LEU A 184 8.78 4.89 6.77
C LEU A 184 8.35 4.33 5.41
N ALA A 185 7.98 5.18 4.45
CA ALA A 185 7.36 4.77 3.19
C ALA A 185 8.22 3.81 2.35
N GLN A 186 9.55 3.86 2.50
CA GLN A 186 10.50 3.01 1.76
C GLN A 186 10.96 1.78 2.57
N LEU A 187 10.44 1.58 3.76
CA LEU A 187 10.78 0.47 4.65
C LEU A 187 9.57 -0.46 4.79
N ASP A 188 9.81 -1.73 5.02
CA ASP A 188 8.74 -2.66 5.38
C ASP A 188 8.04 -2.17 6.66
N TYR A 189 6.71 -1.99 6.59
CA TYR A 189 5.90 -1.51 7.72
C TYR A 189 4.73 -2.45 8.02
N PRO A 190 4.99 -3.58 8.70
CA PRO A 190 4.00 -4.65 8.95
C PRO A 190 2.74 -4.19 9.67
N ARG A 191 2.84 -3.15 10.51
CA ARG A 191 1.68 -2.57 11.20
C ARG A 191 0.60 -2.07 10.23
N ALA A 192 1.00 -1.45 9.11
CA ALA A 192 0.06 -1.02 8.07
C ALA A 192 -0.58 -2.21 7.36
N SER A 193 0.20 -3.27 7.09
CA SER A 193 -0.32 -4.51 6.49
C SER A 193 -1.34 -5.18 7.39
N LYS A 194 -1.08 -5.26 8.70
CA LYS A 194 -2.00 -5.79 9.69
C LYS A 194 -3.30 -4.99 9.70
N ALA A 195 -3.21 -3.65 9.77
CA ALA A 195 -4.38 -2.78 9.76
C ALA A 195 -5.22 -2.91 8.47
N LEU A 196 -4.59 -3.10 7.30
CA LEU A 196 -5.29 -3.38 6.05
C LEU A 196 -6.03 -4.72 6.10
N LEU A 197 -5.40 -5.78 6.59
CA LEU A 197 -6.03 -7.09 6.68
C LEU A 197 -7.17 -7.13 7.70
N GLU A 198 -7.09 -6.39 8.79
CA GLU A 198 -8.21 -6.19 9.72
C GLU A 198 -9.43 -5.56 9.01
N GLN A 199 -9.22 -4.61 8.08
CA GLN A 199 -10.31 -4.06 7.26
C GLN A 199 -10.85 -5.08 6.25
N VAL A 200 -9.97 -5.89 5.66
CA VAL A 200 -10.39 -6.98 4.76
C VAL A 200 -11.26 -7.99 5.50
N GLU A 201 -10.94 -8.37 6.74
CA GLU A 201 -11.77 -9.24 7.57
C GLU A 201 -13.17 -8.66 7.79
N ILE A 202 -13.24 -7.39 8.18
CA ILE A 202 -14.51 -6.67 8.43
C ILE A 202 -15.37 -6.67 7.17
N ALA A 203 -14.79 -6.35 6.02
CA ALA A 203 -15.49 -6.20 4.76
C ALA A 203 -15.93 -7.54 4.15
N SER A 204 -15.07 -8.55 4.22
CA SER A 204 -15.26 -9.83 3.54
C SER A 204 -15.78 -10.94 4.45
N ARG A 205 -15.75 -10.74 5.76
CA ARG A 205 -16.05 -11.75 6.79
C ARG A 205 -15.10 -12.97 6.75
N LEU A 206 -13.93 -12.80 6.19
CA LEU A 206 -12.85 -13.78 6.29
C LEU A 206 -12.26 -13.75 7.71
N THR A 207 -11.68 -14.86 8.11
CA THR A 207 -10.91 -14.97 9.36
C THR A 207 -9.44 -15.17 9.00
N ILE A 208 -8.62 -14.16 9.22
CA ILE A 208 -7.21 -14.16 8.86
C ILE A 208 -6.36 -14.27 10.14
N ASP A 209 -5.43 -15.21 10.17
CA ASP A 209 -4.46 -15.27 11.26
C ASP A 209 -3.44 -14.14 11.08
N LEU A 210 -3.43 -13.18 12.00
CA LEU A 210 -2.58 -11.99 11.97
C LEU A 210 -1.43 -12.02 13.01
N ASP A 211 -1.24 -13.12 13.72
CA ASP A 211 -0.28 -13.19 14.84
C ASP A 211 1.15 -12.89 14.37
N ASP A 212 1.59 -13.52 13.29
CA ASP A 212 2.94 -13.29 12.74
C ASP A 212 3.17 -11.84 12.28
N LEU A 213 2.13 -11.18 11.73
CA LEU A 213 2.22 -9.75 11.38
C LEU A 213 2.25 -8.88 12.63
N GLY A 214 1.57 -9.27 13.69
CA GLY A 214 1.65 -8.61 14.99
C GLY A 214 3.08 -8.64 15.53
N VAL A 215 3.72 -9.81 15.57
CA VAL A 215 5.11 -9.96 16.01
C VAL A 215 6.06 -9.11 15.14
N ALA A 216 5.92 -9.17 13.81
CA ALA A 216 6.76 -8.38 12.92
C ALA A 216 6.53 -6.87 13.06
N ALA A 217 5.31 -6.43 13.42
CA ALA A 217 5.01 -5.04 13.71
C ALA A 217 5.71 -4.58 14.99
N ASP A 218 5.65 -5.37 16.06
CA ASP A 218 6.29 -5.07 17.32
C ASP A 218 7.83 -4.99 17.18
N GLU A 219 8.44 -5.93 16.47
CA GLU A 219 9.87 -5.92 16.14
C GLU A 219 10.27 -4.65 15.37
N ARG A 220 9.46 -4.23 14.39
CA ARG A 220 9.70 -3.01 13.61
C ARG A 220 9.57 -1.76 14.49
N GLU A 221 8.60 -1.69 15.40
CA GLU A 221 8.45 -0.58 16.31
C GLU A 221 9.65 -0.45 17.27
N GLU A 222 10.20 -1.57 17.76
CA GLU A 222 11.42 -1.57 18.55
C GLU A 222 12.64 -1.05 17.76
N GLU A 223 12.75 -1.39 16.47
CA GLU A 223 13.81 -0.88 15.59
C GLU A 223 13.68 0.63 15.39
N ILE A 224 12.47 1.13 15.14
CA ILE A 224 12.19 2.56 14.99
C ILE A 224 12.53 3.29 16.29
N ALA A 225 12.09 2.78 17.44
CA ALA A 225 12.38 3.39 18.74
C ALA A 225 13.89 3.48 19.02
N ARG A 226 14.65 2.42 18.69
CA ARG A 226 16.13 2.44 18.82
C ARG A 226 16.78 3.47 17.89
N TYR A 227 16.29 3.59 16.67
CA TYR A 227 16.79 4.59 15.72
C TYR A 227 16.51 6.02 16.21
N LEU A 228 15.30 6.31 16.68
CA LEU A 228 14.90 7.61 17.21
C LEU A 228 15.69 8.00 18.44
N SER A 229 15.96 7.07 19.37
CA SER A 229 16.75 7.34 20.57
C SER A 229 18.19 7.77 20.26
N ALA A 230 18.71 7.41 19.08
CA ALA A 230 20.03 7.77 18.61
C ALA A 230 20.05 9.05 17.75
N ASN A 231 18.88 9.58 17.34
CA ASN A 231 18.76 10.67 16.36
C ASN A 231 17.74 11.72 16.83
N ALA A 232 18.20 12.69 17.63
CA ALA A 232 17.33 13.70 18.23
C ALA A 232 16.56 14.55 17.19
N GLU A 233 17.17 14.90 16.05
CA GLU A 233 16.51 15.68 14.99
C GLU A 233 15.30 14.96 14.40
N VAL A 234 15.40 13.64 14.20
CA VAL A 234 14.29 12.82 13.70
C VAL A 234 13.20 12.70 14.77
N GLN A 235 13.58 12.62 16.03
CA GLN A 235 12.63 12.61 17.15
C GLN A 235 11.82 13.91 17.23
N ASP A 236 12.45 15.06 16.99
CA ASP A 236 11.76 16.37 16.96
C ASP A 236 10.71 16.41 15.83
N VAL A 237 11.02 15.87 14.67
CA VAL A 237 10.05 15.74 13.55
C VAL A 237 8.87 14.87 13.94
N VAL A 238 9.10 13.71 14.57
CA VAL A 238 8.02 12.82 15.03
C VAL A 238 7.16 13.54 16.07
N THR A 239 7.76 14.25 17.02
CA THR A 239 7.03 15.02 18.02
C THR A 239 6.14 16.10 17.40
N ALA A 240 6.63 16.81 16.37
CA ALA A 240 5.82 17.79 15.66
C ALA A 240 4.63 17.13 14.92
N LEU A 241 4.84 15.97 14.29
CA LEU A 241 3.76 15.20 13.66
C LEU A 241 2.73 14.70 14.67
N GLU A 242 3.15 14.29 15.87
CA GLU A 242 2.25 13.90 16.96
C GLU A 242 1.34 15.05 17.37
N GLN A 243 1.92 16.24 17.60
CA GLN A 243 1.16 17.44 17.96
C GLN A 243 0.15 17.83 16.88
N GLN A 244 0.55 17.75 15.62
CA GLN A 244 -0.32 18.01 14.50
C GLN A 244 -1.48 17.00 14.45
N TYR A 245 -1.16 15.71 14.52
CA TYR A 245 -2.16 14.63 14.52
C TYR A 245 -3.17 14.79 15.66
N ASP A 246 -2.70 14.99 16.89
CA ASP A 246 -3.55 15.13 18.07
C ASP A 246 -4.43 16.39 18.01
N THR A 247 -3.98 17.43 17.28
CA THR A 247 -4.77 18.65 17.05
C THR A 247 -5.90 18.39 16.05
N PHE A 248 -5.61 17.68 14.96
CA PHE A 248 -6.63 17.29 13.97
C PHE A 248 -7.65 16.32 14.59
N ALA A 249 -7.21 15.30 15.31
CA ALA A 249 -8.09 14.32 15.93
C ALA A 249 -9.07 14.99 16.90
N ARG A 250 -8.60 15.92 17.74
CA ARG A 250 -9.47 16.69 18.66
C ARG A 250 -10.48 17.57 17.93
N ALA A 251 -10.08 18.21 16.84
CA ALA A 251 -10.98 19.04 16.07
C ALA A 251 -12.07 18.20 15.38
N GLU A 252 -11.74 17.01 14.92
CA GLU A 252 -12.70 16.09 14.33
C GLU A 252 -13.69 15.56 15.37
N GLU A 253 -13.25 15.20 16.58
CA GLU A 253 -14.10 14.82 17.72
C GLU A 253 -15.06 15.96 18.11
N GLU A 254 -14.61 17.22 18.07
CA GLU A 254 -15.40 18.41 18.38
C GLU A 254 -16.32 18.85 17.21
N GLY A 255 -16.30 18.12 16.09
CA GLY A 255 -17.07 18.45 14.88
C GLY A 255 -16.62 19.75 14.20
N ARG A 256 -15.42 20.23 14.54
CA ARG A 256 -14.81 21.41 13.91
C ARG A 256 -13.95 20.94 12.73
N SER A 257 -14.26 21.39 11.52
CA SER A 257 -13.34 21.22 10.41
C SER A 257 -12.20 22.24 10.56
N LEU A 258 -10.98 21.76 10.74
CA LEU A 258 -9.76 22.58 10.66
C LEU A 258 -9.33 22.83 9.21
N LEU A 259 -9.97 22.19 8.24
CA LEU A 259 -9.85 22.54 6.84
C LEU A 259 -10.68 23.81 6.65
N ALA A 260 -10.01 24.95 6.57
CA ALA A 260 -10.64 26.22 6.19
C ALA A 260 -11.36 26.01 4.86
N GLU A 261 -12.62 26.44 4.81
CA GLU A 261 -13.47 26.28 3.62
C GLU A 261 -12.93 26.98 2.36
N ASP A 262 -11.83 27.75 2.45
CA ASP A 262 -11.32 28.64 1.40
C ASP A 262 -9.82 28.57 1.09
N GLU A 263 -9.02 27.68 1.67
CA GLU A 263 -7.63 27.53 1.23
C GLU A 263 -7.51 26.33 0.29
N PRO A 264 -6.97 26.52 -0.94
CA PRO A 264 -6.71 25.40 -1.83
C PRO A 264 -5.69 24.46 -1.17
N LEU A 265 -6.06 23.18 -1.07
CA LEU A 265 -5.17 22.12 -0.58
C LEU A 265 -3.85 22.17 -1.37
N PRO A 266 -2.68 22.02 -0.70
CA PRO A 266 -1.41 21.96 -1.39
C PRO A 266 -1.47 20.85 -2.44
N THR A 267 -1.11 21.20 -3.66
CA THR A 267 -1.07 20.22 -4.77
C THR A 267 0.04 19.20 -4.53
N GLY A 268 -0.03 18.03 -5.18
CA GLY A 268 1.05 17.06 -5.15
C GLY A 268 2.41 17.66 -5.59
N GLU A 269 2.40 18.70 -6.44
CA GLU A 269 3.58 19.48 -6.82
C GLU A 269 4.08 20.38 -5.68
N ASP A 270 3.20 20.93 -4.86
CA ASP A 270 3.60 21.75 -3.71
C ASP A 270 4.21 20.88 -2.61
N LEU A 271 3.66 19.70 -2.37
CA LEU A 271 4.23 18.70 -1.47
C LEU A 271 5.57 18.17 -2.01
N GLY A 272 5.67 17.89 -3.30
CA GLY A 272 6.91 17.47 -3.96
C GLY A 272 7.99 18.53 -3.85
N ARG A 273 7.67 19.81 -4.06
CA ARG A 273 8.59 20.94 -3.96
C ARG A 273 9.08 21.18 -2.53
N GLN A 274 8.20 21.03 -1.53
CA GLN A 274 8.60 21.10 -0.12
C GLN A 274 9.53 19.94 0.25
N PHE A 275 9.30 18.76 -0.32
CA PHE A 275 10.14 17.59 -0.12
C PHE A 275 11.51 17.74 -0.80
N GLU A 276 11.56 18.26 -2.03
CA GLU A 276 12.83 18.57 -2.71
C GLU A 276 13.63 19.66 -1.99
N GLN A 277 12.98 20.68 -1.44
CA GLN A 277 13.62 21.69 -0.62
C GLN A 277 14.17 21.12 0.69
N PHE A 278 13.46 20.19 1.30
CA PHE A 278 13.92 19.49 2.49
C PHE A 278 15.13 18.61 2.19
N LEU A 279 15.11 17.84 1.10
CA LEU A 279 16.26 17.03 0.66
C LEU A 279 17.46 17.88 0.27
N ALA A 280 17.27 18.99 -0.42
CA ALA A 280 18.34 19.94 -0.75
C ALA A 280 18.93 20.62 0.49
N GLY A 281 18.15 20.79 1.56
CA GLY A 281 18.63 21.26 2.86
C GLY A 281 19.47 20.24 3.63
N LEU A 282 19.30 18.95 3.34
CA LEU A 282 20.11 17.86 3.92
C LEU A 282 21.44 17.65 3.17
N GLU A 283 21.54 18.11 1.91
CA GLU A 283 22.77 18.13 1.09
C GLU A 283 23.52 19.46 1.24
N GLY A 284 23.54 20.07 2.44
CA GLY A 284 24.30 21.29 2.75
C GLY A 284 25.81 21.10 2.55
N PRO A 285 26.56 22.15 2.22
CA PRO A 285 27.85 22.07 1.55
C PRO A 285 28.96 21.50 2.45
N ASP A 286 29.54 20.41 1.99
CA ASP A 286 30.86 19.97 2.42
C ASP A 286 31.89 20.98 1.84
N GLU A 287 32.06 22.13 2.51
CA GLU A 287 33.18 23.03 2.23
C GLU A 287 34.47 22.41 2.75
N GLY A 288 35.08 21.61 1.88
CA GLY A 288 36.46 21.22 2.00
C GLY A 288 37.37 22.45 1.97
N GLN A 289 37.65 23.02 3.13
CA GLN A 289 38.83 23.86 3.34
C GLN A 289 40.08 23.01 3.34
N GLY A 290 40.72 22.92 2.20
CA GLY A 290 42.08 22.39 2.02
C GLY A 290 43.00 23.50 1.51
N GLY A 291 43.40 24.40 2.39
CA GLY A 291 44.48 25.33 2.12
C GLY A 291 45.81 24.60 1.95
N SER A 292 46.49 24.87 0.87
CA SER A 292 47.91 24.58 0.71
C SER A 292 48.73 25.87 0.76
N PRO A 293 49.84 25.93 1.46
CA PRO A 293 50.90 26.83 1.11
C PRO A 293 52.18 26.07 0.74
N ARG A 294 52.73 26.49 -0.37
CA ARG A 294 54.09 26.35 -0.90
C ARG A 294 54.32 25.19 -1.85
#